data_1f335fdb86c12b593a67acb0cde96828
#
_entry.id   1f335fdb86c12b593a67acb0cde96828
#
_cell.length_a   1.000
_cell.length_b   1.000
_cell.length_c   1.000
_cell.angle_alpha   90.00
_cell.angle_beta   90.00
_cell.angle_gamma   90.00
#
_symmetry.space_group_name_H-M   'P 1'
#
loop_
_entity.id
_entity.type
_entity.pdbx_description
1 polymer ?
#
loop_
_entity_poly.entity_id
_entity_poly.type
_entity_poly.pdbx_seq_one_letter_code
_entity_poly.pdbx_strand_id
1 'polypeptide(L)'
;QAPAAGEEWREIRGLAHIASTPRPDYLTLPSFESVAADKEAFAGMFRLFYDNNDPVTARGLNQQHGERWLVQNPPARHLSEAELDRAAELDFEREQHPWHEQFGKVRALDTIRFSINTHRGCYGECHFCAIAVHQGRTVLSRSEASILREAEELTRHPAFRGIISDAGGPTANMYGFECGRKKSRGSCQFKACIGAEVCPALKPSHRRQTELLKKLRRLPGVKKVFVASGLRYDLILADLSDGEAYLEELAAHHVSGQLKVAPEHTEPHVLKLMNKP
;
A
#
# COMPACT_ATOMS: atom_id res chain seq x y z
N GLN A 1 8.91 19.91 9.09
CA GLN A 1 9.03 21.09 9.95
C GLN A 1 8.01 20.97 11.06
N ALA A 2 8.44 21.01 12.32
CA ALA A 2 7.53 21.07 13.45
C ALA A 2 6.77 22.40 13.38
N PRO A 3 5.43 22.42 13.58
CA PRO A 3 4.70 23.66 13.65
C PRO A 3 5.19 24.48 14.85
N ALA A 4 5.28 25.80 14.67
CA ALA A 4 5.57 26.72 15.74
C ALA A 4 4.53 26.56 16.87
N ALA A 5 4.92 26.87 18.09
CA ALA A 5 4.13 26.69 19.31
C ALA A 5 2.80 27.48 19.27
N GLY A 6 1.75 26.81 18.78
CA GLY A 6 0.37 27.28 18.71
C GLY A 6 -0.53 26.07 18.38
N GLU A 7 -1.83 26.22 18.41
CA GLU A 7 -2.79 25.15 18.10
C GLU A 7 -2.80 24.72 16.61
N GLU A 8 -1.94 25.29 15.76
CA GLU A 8 -1.83 25.02 14.32
C GLU A 8 -1.54 23.54 13.99
N TRP A 9 -0.91 22.80 14.89
CA TRP A 9 -0.68 21.36 14.70
C TRP A 9 -1.99 20.57 14.60
N ARG A 10 -3.08 21.07 15.19
CA ARG A 10 -4.40 20.44 15.13
C ARG A 10 -5.04 20.51 13.74
N GLU A 11 -4.50 21.32 12.83
CA GLU A 11 -4.95 21.44 11.45
C GLU A 11 -4.17 20.54 10.48
N ILE A 12 -3.13 19.87 10.96
CA ILE A 12 -2.29 19.00 10.11
C ILE A 12 -3.14 17.82 9.60
N ARG A 13 -3.23 17.68 8.29
CA ARG A 13 -3.92 16.57 7.64
C ARG A 13 -3.28 15.23 8.00
N GLY A 14 -4.11 14.21 8.21
CA GLY A 14 -3.67 12.88 8.61
C GLY A 14 -3.38 12.73 10.11
N LEU A 15 -3.52 13.82 10.89
CA LEU A 15 -3.37 13.78 12.33
C LEU A 15 -4.70 13.43 13.00
N ALA A 16 -4.63 12.67 14.10
CA ALA A 16 -5.71 12.50 15.05
C ALA A 16 -5.31 13.07 16.43
N HIS A 17 -6.24 13.71 17.12
CA HIS A 17 -5.99 14.29 18.45
C HIS A 17 -7.23 14.20 19.33
N ILE A 18 -7.03 14.37 20.63
CA ILE A 18 -8.12 14.40 21.62
C ILE A 18 -8.53 15.84 21.87
N ALA A 19 -9.86 16.07 21.90
CA ALA A 19 -10.47 17.37 22.18
C ALA A 19 -11.60 17.22 23.23
N SER A 20 -11.98 18.34 23.84
CA SER A 20 -13.15 18.43 24.74
C SER A 20 -14.48 18.53 23.99
N THR A 21 -14.44 19.03 22.75
CA THR A 21 -15.61 19.21 21.87
C THR A 21 -15.32 18.70 20.46
N PRO A 22 -16.34 18.20 19.74
CA PRO A 22 -16.18 17.81 18.34
C PRO A 22 -15.97 19.03 17.45
N ARG A 23 -15.37 18.84 16.29
CA ARG A 23 -15.33 19.87 15.24
C ARG A 23 -16.68 19.89 14.49
N PRO A 24 -17.34 21.04 14.38
CA PRO A 24 -18.69 21.12 13.82
C PRO A 24 -18.78 20.80 12.32
N ASP A 25 -17.70 21.01 11.58
CA ASP A 25 -17.57 20.75 10.15
C ASP A 25 -17.17 19.30 9.79
N TYR A 26 -16.89 18.47 10.82
CA TYR A 26 -16.53 17.08 10.65
C TYR A 26 -17.72 16.14 10.79
N LEU A 27 -17.62 14.95 10.19
CA LEU A 27 -18.61 13.89 10.37
C LEU A 27 -18.48 13.26 11.74
N THR A 28 -19.59 13.06 12.42
CA THR A 28 -19.62 12.38 13.71
C THR A 28 -19.96 10.91 13.51
N LEU A 29 -19.03 10.05 13.96
CA LEU A 29 -19.20 8.60 14.02
C LEU A 29 -20.02 8.23 15.27
N PRO A 30 -20.69 7.06 15.30
CA PRO A 30 -21.21 6.49 16.55
C PRO A 30 -20.12 6.46 17.62
N SER A 31 -20.51 6.66 18.89
CA SER A 31 -19.55 6.69 20.01
C SER A 31 -18.80 5.37 20.14
N PHE A 32 -17.61 5.41 20.74
CA PHE A 32 -16.82 4.22 21.00
C PHE A 32 -17.62 3.17 21.78
N GLU A 33 -18.37 3.60 22.79
CA GLU A 33 -19.18 2.72 23.64
C GLU A 33 -20.29 2.02 22.82
N SER A 34 -20.96 2.76 21.92
CA SER A 34 -21.98 2.19 21.02
C SER A 34 -21.37 1.18 20.08
N VAL A 35 -20.21 1.50 19.48
CA VAL A 35 -19.49 0.63 18.54
C VAL A 35 -18.96 -0.63 19.25
N ALA A 36 -18.52 -0.51 20.50
CA ALA A 36 -18.04 -1.65 21.29
C ALA A 36 -19.19 -2.61 21.71
N ALA A 37 -20.39 -2.08 21.90
CA ALA A 37 -21.54 -2.85 22.37
C ALA A 37 -22.39 -3.46 21.23
N ASP A 38 -22.37 -2.86 20.05
CA ASP A 38 -23.27 -3.23 18.94
C ASP A 38 -22.53 -3.41 17.61
N LYS A 39 -22.67 -4.58 17.00
CA LYS A 39 -22.05 -4.94 15.71
C LYS A 39 -22.59 -4.11 14.53
N GLU A 40 -23.86 -3.72 14.57
CA GLU A 40 -24.43 -2.87 13.52
C GLU A 40 -23.91 -1.44 13.61
N ALA A 41 -23.78 -0.91 14.83
CA ALA A 41 -23.12 0.37 15.06
C ALA A 41 -21.65 0.34 14.59
N PHE A 42 -20.92 -0.78 14.83
CA PHE A 42 -19.57 -0.98 14.30
C PHE A 42 -19.56 -0.98 12.76
N ALA A 43 -20.45 -1.72 12.12
CA ALA A 43 -20.53 -1.78 10.65
C ALA A 43 -20.86 -0.41 10.04
N GLY A 44 -21.80 0.33 10.64
CA GLY A 44 -22.14 1.69 10.25
C GLY A 44 -20.99 2.67 10.40
N MET A 45 -20.29 2.61 11.54
CA MET A 45 -19.09 3.41 11.80
C MET A 45 -18.01 3.10 10.75
N PHE A 46 -17.72 1.81 10.50
CA PHE A 46 -16.69 1.41 9.55
C PHE A 46 -17.02 1.90 8.13
N ARG A 47 -18.28 1.84 7.72
CA ARG A 47 -18.71 2.37 6.42
C ARG A 47 -18.48 3.87 6.31
N LEU A 48 -18.89 4.64 7.31
CA LEU A 48 -18.65 6.09 7.33
C LEU A 48 -17.16 6.42 7.28
N PHE A 49 -16.35 5.70 8.05
CA PHE A 49 -14.89 5.82 8.03
C PHE A 49 -14.32 5.47 6.65
N TYR A 50 -14.72 4.34 6.07
CA TYR A 50 -14.21 3.87 4.77
C TYR A 50 -14.56 4.82 3.62
N ASP A 51 -15.76 5.38 3.62
CA ASP A 51 -16.20 6.36 2.63
C ASP A 51 -15.47 7.71 2.77
N ASN A 52 -14.87 7.96 3.94
CA ASN A 52 -14.17 9.21 4.27
C ASN A 52 -12.67 9.02 4.55
N ASN A 53 -12.03 8.03 3.94
CA ASN A 53 -10.58 7.83 4.04
C ASN A 53 -9.79 8.18 2.77
N ASP A 54 -10.45 8.76 1.75
CA ASP A 54 -9.77 9.14 0.50
C ASP A 54 -9.10 10.52 0.65
N PRO A 55 -7.81 10.67 0.31
CA PRO A 55 -7.07 11.94 0.47
C PRO A 55 -7.64 13.13 -0.29
N VAL A 56 -8.44 12.90 -1.34
CA VAL A 56 -9.00 13.98 -2.18
C VAL A 56 -10.37 14.44 -1.68
N THR A 57 -11.22 13.49 -1.26
CA THR A 57 -12.65 13.75 -1.00
C THR A 57 -13.07 13.61 0.46
N ALA A 58 -12.21 13.02 1.31
CA ALA A 58 -12.56 12.78 2.70
C ALA A 58 -12.78 14.07 3.49
N ARG A 59 -13.79 14.02 4.35
CA ARG A 59 -14.00 14.97 5.45
C ARG A 59 -13.25 14.51 6.68
N GLY A 60 -13.08 15.40 7.67
CA GLY A 60 -12.64 15.02 9.00
C GLY A 60 -13.71 14.22 9.74
N LEU A 61 -13.30 13.48 10.75
CA LEU A 61 -14.16 12.61 11.55
C LEU A 61 -14.05 12.96 13.03
N ASN A 62 -15.17 12.89 13.73
CA ASN A 62 -15.24 12.95 15.20
C ASN A 62 -15.75 11.62 15.73
N GLN A 63 -15.21 11.12 16.82
CA GLN A 63 -15.80 10.02 17.58
C GLN A 63 -15.76 10.32 19.08
N GLN A 64 -16.87 10.16 19.76
CA GLN A 64 -16.93 10.34 21.21
C GLN A 64 -16.38 9.12 21.94
N HIS A 65 -15.58 9.38 23.00
CA HIS A 65 -15.03 8.41 23.94
C HIS A 65 -15.25 8.96 25.35
N GLY A 66 -16.29 8.50 26.03
CA GLY A 66 -16.71 9.05 27.31
C GLY A 66 -17.01 10.55 27.18
N GLU A 67 -16.29 11.37 27.98
CA GLU A 67 -16.43 12.84 27.95
C GLU A 67 -15.51 13.55 26.94
N ARG A 68 -14.70 12.80 26.17
CA ARG A 68 -13.74 13.35 25.21
C ARG A 68 -14.08 12.95 23.80
N TRP A 69 -13.46 13.63 22.87
CA TRP A 69 -13.61 13.40 21.43
C TRP A 69 -12.27 13.06 20.81
N LEU A 70 -12.23 11.97 20.05
CA LEU A 70 -11.18 11.73 19.08
C LEU A 70 -11.54 12.49 17.80
N VAL A 71 -10.73 13.46 17.45
CA VAL A 71 -10.86 14.25 16.21
C VAL A 71 -9.80 13.78 15.25
N GLN A 72 -10.22 13.27 14.09
CA GLN A 72 -9.34 12.83 13.03
C GLN A 72 -9.45 13.78 11.85
N ASN A 73 -8.38 14.45 11.53
CA ASN A 73 -8.32 15.33 10.35
C ASN A 73 -8.42 14.51 9.06
N PRO A 74 -8.86 15.12 7.94
CA PRO A 74 -8.84 14.47 6.65
C PRO A 74 -7.46 13.86 6.35
N PRO A 75 -7.38 12.70 5.67
CA PRO A 75 -6.10 12.06 5.36
C PRO A 75 -5.11 12.99 4.67
N ALA A 76 -3.82 12.77 4.90
CA ALA A 76 -2.75 13.48 4.19
C ALA A 76 -2.95 13.34 2.67
N ARG A 77 -2.55 14.36 1.90
CA ARG A 77 -2.62 14.29 0.43
C ARG A 77 -1.71 13.17 -0.10
N HIS A 78 -2.01 12.69 -1.29
CA HIS A 78 -1.13 11.75 -1.98
C HIS A 78 0.28 12.35 -2.09
N LEU A 79 1.29 11.55 -1.76
CA LEU A 79 2.68 11.92 -2.04
C LEU A 79 2.88 11.99 -3.56
N SER A 80 3.63 12.97 -4.02
CA SER A 80 4.21 12.96 -5.36
C SER A 80 5.25 11.84 -5.49
N GLU A 81 5.60 11.45 -6.70
CA GLU A 81 6.68 10.50 -6.97
C GLU A 81 7.98 10.94 -6.27
N ALA A 82 8.35 12.22 -6.38
CA ALA A 82 9.55 12.75 -5.75
C ALA A 82 9.52 12.73 -4.21
N GLU A 83 8.36 12.91 -3.58
CA GLU A 83 8.22 12.77 -2.12
C GLU A 83 8.30 11.32 -1.68
N LEU A 84 7.72 10.41 -2.46
CA LEU A 84 7.81 8.98 -2.20
C LEU A 84 9.25 8.47 -2.37
N ASP A 85 9.97 8.96 -3.38
CA ASP A 85 11.39 8.67 -3.59
C ASP A 85 12.23 9.16 -2.41
N ARG A 86 12.08 10.43 -1.97
CA ARG A 86 12.80 10.96 -0.81
C ARG A 86 12.55 10.15 0.47
N ALA A 87 11.30 9.69 0.68
CA ALA A 87 10.99 8.84 1.83
C ALA A 87 11.65 7.47 1.76
N ALA A 88 11.82 6.92 0.57
CA ALA A 88 12.49 5.64 0.34
C ALA A 88 14.03 5.74 0.34
N GLU A 89 14.58 6.94 0.10
CA GLU A 89 16.01 7.24 0.08
C GLU A 89 16.56 7.71 1.44
N LEU A 90 15.79 7.59 2.51
CA LEU A 90 16.30 7.78 3.85
C LEU A 90 17.35 6.71 4.17
N ASP A 91 18.32 7.09 4.99
CA ASP A 91 19.43 6.22 5.40
C ASP A 91 18.95 5.15 6.37
N PHE A 92 18.52 4.01 5.84
CA PHE A 92 18.01 2.89 6.63
C PHE A 92 19.14 1.92 6.97
N GLU A 93 19.35 1.65 8.25
CA GLU A 93 20.33 0.67 8.76
C GLU A 93 20.10 -0.75 8.23
N ARG A 94 18.84 -1.12 7.90
CA ARG A 94 18.44 -2.48 7.48
C ARG A 94 18.86 -3.57 8.47
N GLU A 95 18.99 -3.21 9.72
CA GLU A 95 19.33 -4.08 10.84
C GLU A 95 18.28 -3.96 11.96
N GLN A 96 18.29 -4.92 12.87
CA GLN A 96 17.46 -4.80 14.06
C GLN A 96 18.02 -3.69 14.97
N HIS A 97 17.12 -2.96 15.64
CA HIS A 97 17.55 -1.97 16.63
C HIS A 97 18.33 -2.67 17.75
N PRO A 98 19.49 -2.11 18.24
CA PRO A 98 20.34 -2.74 19.26
C PRO A 98 19.62 -3.18 20.51
N TRP A 99 18.55 -2.45 20.90
CA TRP A 99 17.72 -2.83 22.05
C TRP A 99 17.13 -4.24 21.93
N HIS A 100 16.86 -4.74 20.72
CA HIS A 100 16.32 -6.09 20.48
C HIS A 100 17.36 -7.20 20.64
N GLU A 101 18.65 -6.90 20.62
CA GLU A 101 19.71 -7.91 20.73
C GLU A 101 19.62 -8.71 22.03
N GLN A 102 19.18 -8.09 23.12
CA GLN A 102 18.95 -8.74 24.41
C GLN A 102 17.88 -9.85 24.35
N PHE A 103 16.98 -9.82 23.38
CA PHE A 103 15.92 -10.81 23.18
C PHE A 103 16.26 -11.82 22.05
N GLY A 104 17.45 -11.70 21.46
CA GLY A 104 17.91 -12.52 20.35
C GLY A 104 17.60 -11.92 18.97
N LYS A 105 17.76 -12.74 17.94
CA LYS A 105 17.61 -12.31 16.54
C LYS A 105 16.16 -12.17 16.13
N VAL A 106 15.83 -11.06 15.47
CA VAL A 106 14.54 -10.86 14.80
C VAL A 106 14.53 -11.66 13.48
N ARG A 107 13.95 -12.86 13.50
CA ARG A 107 13.98 -13.78 12.34
C ARG A 107 13.29 -13.21 11.09
N ALA A 108 12.27 -12.38 11.26
CA ALA A 108 11.58 -11.74 10.14
C ALA A 108 12.52 -10.88 9.27
N LEU A 109 13.58 -10.33 9.88
CA LEU A 109 14.56 -9.50 9.15
C LEU A 109 15.25 -10.28 8.02
N ASP A 110 15.46 -11.58 8.19
CA ASP A 110 16.12 -12.41 7.16
C ASP A 110 15.32 -12.46 5.84
N THR A 111 14.00 -12.29 5.91
CA THR A 111 13.12 -12.33 4.73
C THR A 111 12.89 -10.96 4.10
N ILE A 112 12.99 -9.88 4.88
CA ILE A 112 12.61 -8.53 4.43
C ILE A 112 13.78 -7.56 4.25
N ARG A 113 14.96 -7.85 4.85
CA ARG A 113 16.11 -6.93 4.87
C ARG A 113 16.46 -6.37 3.49
N PHE A 114 16.45 -7.21 2.48
CA PHE A 114 16.83 -6.89 1.10
C PHE A 114 15.64 -6.92 0.16
N SER A 115 14.46 -6.50 0.65
CA SER A 115 13.30 -6.23 -0.19
C SER A 115 13.24 -4.76 -0.59
N ILE A 116 12.66 -4.49 -1.74
CA ILE A 116 12.46 -3.14 -2.30
C ILE A 116 10.97 -2.92 -2.54
N ASN A 117 10.42 -1.89 -1.90
CA ASN A 117 9.06 -1.45 -2.17
C ASN A 117 9.05 -0.52 -3.40
N THR A 118 8.39 -0.95 -4.47
CA THR A 118 8.29 -0.20 -5.71
C THR A 118 7.12 0.81 -5.72
N HIS A 119 6.09 0.55 -4.92
CA HIS A 119 4.88 1.37 -4.85
C HIS A 119 4.14 1.20 -3.52
N ARG A 120 3.19 2.09 -3.26
CA ARG A 120 2.24 2.04 -2.12
C ARG A 120 0.81 2.04 -2.62
N GLY A 121 -0.13 1.58 -1.78
CA GLY A 121 -1.54 1.49 -2.10
C GLY A 121 -1.92 0.23 -2.86
N CYS A 122 -3.22 -0.02 -3.00
CA CYS A 122 -3.73 -1.20 -3.70
C CYS A 122 -5.10 -0.91 -4.32
N TYR A 123 -5.32 -1.35 -5.54
CA TYR A 123 -6.60 -1.24 -6.22
C TYR A 123 -7.60 -2.36 -5.86
N GLY A 124 -7.18 -3.35 -5.04
CA GLY A 124 -7.94 -4.58 -4.82
C GLY A 124 -9.18 -4.41 -3.95
N GLU A 125 -9.14 -3.55 -2.95
CA GLU A 125 -10.25 -3.30 -2.01
C GLU A 125 -10.89 -4.59 -1.44
N CYS A 126 -10.07 -5.63 -1.16
CA CYS A 126 -10.54 -6.89 -0.60
C CYS A 126 -11.08 -6.70 0.81
N HIS A 127 -12.26 -7.28 1.13
CA HIS A 127 -12.96 -6.99 2.39
C HIS A 127 -12.23 -7.45 3.65
N PHE A 128 -11.32 -8.40 3.56
CA PHE A 128 -10.50 -8.88 4.67
C PHE A 128 -9.18 -8.09 4.85
N CYS A 129 -8.86 -7.16 3.94
CA CYS A 129 -7.53 -6.57 3.85
C CYS A 129 -7.54 -5.10 4.29
N ALA A 130 -6.67 -4.74 5.24
CA ALA A 130 -6.53 -3.37 5.72
C ALA A 130 -5.67 -2.47 4.82
N ILE A 131 -5.02 -2.99 3.78
CA ILE A 131 -4.09 -2.20 2.95
C ILE A 131 -4.78 -1.02 2.28
N ALA A 132 -6.00 -1.21 1.76
CA ALA A 132 -6.78 -0.13 1.16
C ALA A 132 -7.11 1.00 2.15
N VAL A 133 -7.25 0.66 3.44
CA VAL A 133 -7.48 1.63 4.53
C VAL A 133 -6.16 2.27 4.97
N HIS A 134 -5.09 1.47 5.13
CA HIS A 134 -3.81 1.92 5.67
C HIS A 134 -2.95 2.67 4.65
N GLN A 135 -2.84 2.18 3.43
CA GLN A 135 -1.99 2.77 2.37
C GLN A 135 -2.79 3.53 1.30
N GLY A 136 -4.10 3.35 1.30
CA GLY A 136 -5.01 3.99 0.35
C GLY A 136 -5.41 3.10 -0.83
N ARG A 137 -6.46 3.54 -1.51
CA ARG A 137 -7.08 2.89 -2.67
C ARG A 137 -6.52 3.38 -4.01
N THR A 138 -5.47 4.20 -3.96
CA THR A 138 -4.74 4.71 -5.13
C THR A 138 -3.30 4.24 -5.04
N VAL A 139 -2.82 3.63 -6.11
CA VAL A 139 -1.41 3.21 -6.17
C VAL A 139 -0.53 4.39 -6.54
N LEU A 140 0.54 4.56 -5.79
CA LEU A 140 1.57 5.57 -5.99
C LEU A 140 2.89 4.85 -6.21
N SER A 141 3.46 5.00 -7.40
CA SER A 141 4.73 4.36 -7.77
C SER A 141 5.91 5.27 -7.48
N ARG A 142 7.02 4.68 -7.08
CA ARG A 142 8.34 5.32 -7.04
C ARG A 142 8.90 5.46 -8.45
N SER A 143 9.85 6.38 -8.63
CA SER A 143 10.61 6.45 -9.86
C SER A 143 11.53 5.22 -10.02
N GLU A 144 11.75 4.83 -11.26
CA GLU A 144 12.70 3.76 -11.59
C GLU A 144 14.11 4.09 -11.07
N ALA A 145 14.53 5.36 -11.20
CA ALA A 145 15.82 5.82 -10.75
C ALA A 145 16.02 5.64 -9.23
N SER A 146 15.02 5.95 -8.42
CA SER A 146 15.05 5.74 -6.98
C SER A 146 15.17 4.26 -6.62
N ILE A 147 14.41 3.39 -7.29
CA ILE A 147 14.47 1.93 -7.05
C ILE A 147 15.83 1.35 -7.43
N LEU A 148 16.41 1.79 -8.54
CA LEU A 148 17.74 1.33 -8.98
C LEU A 148 18.83 1.80 -8.03
N ARG A 149 18.79 3.05 -7.54
CA ARG A 149 19.75 3.56 -6.53
C ARG A 149 19.66 2.74 -5.24
N GLU A 150 18.47 2.44 -4.74
CA GLU A 150 18.29 1.60 -3.57
C GLU A 150 18.91 0.20 -3.80
N ALA A 151 18.68 -0.40 -4.96
CA ALA A 151 19.27 -1.71 -5.29
C ALA A 151 20.79 -1.66 -5.34
N GLU A 152 21.40 -0.58 -5.86
CA GLU A 152 22.85 -0.36 -5.82
C GLU A 152 23.37 -0.20 -4.39
N GLU A 153 22.65 0.50 -3.53
CA GLU A 153 23.00 0.63 -2.11
C GLU A 153 22.95 -0.73 -1.39
N LEU A 154 21.94 -1.56 -1.68
CA LEU A 154 21.88 -2.92 -1.14
C LEU A 154 23.13 -3.74 -1.47
N THR A 155 23.71 -3.57 -2.67
CA THR A 155 24.92 -4.32 -3.06
C THR A 155 26.14 -3.98 -2.22
N ARG A 156 26.18 -2.82 -1.57
CA ARG A 156 27.25 -2.37 -0.68
C ARG A 156 27.10 -2.87 0.76
N HIS A 157 25.91 -3.36 1.12
CA HIS A 157 25.66 -3.82 2.48
C HIS A 157 26.47 -5.10 2.79
N PRO A 158 27.17 -5.19 3.93
CA PRO A 158 28.09 -6.31 4.23
C PRO A 158 27.38 -7.67 4.32
N ALA A 159 26.10 -7.70 4.67
CA ALA A 159 25.32 -8.93 4.72
C ALA A 159 24.66 -9.30 3.38
N PHE A 160 24.75 -8.46 2.34
CA PHE A 160 24.14 -8.75 1.04
C PHE A 160 24.86 -9.90 0.34
N ARG A 161 24.11 -10.83 -0.24
CA ARG A 161 24.67 -12.02 -0.94
C ARG A 161 24.26 -12.07 -2.42
N GLY A 162 23.80 -10.94 -2.95
CA GLY A 162 23.40 -10.82 -4.34
C GLY A 162 21.92 -11.13 -4.57
N ILE A 163 21.10 -11.23 -3.53
CA ILE A 163 19.67 -11.58 -3.65
C ILE A 163 18.80 -10.43 -3.15
N ILE A 164 18.02 -9.86 -4.04
CA ILE A 164 16.89 -9.02 -3.69
C ILE A 164 15.70 -9.96 -3.46
N SER A 165 15.26 -10.05 -2.20
CA SER A 165 14.28 -11.05 -1.75
C SER A 165 12.86 -10.78 -2.25
N ASP A 166 12.53 -9.52 -2.50
CA ASP A 166 11.28 -9.10 -3.14
C ASP A 166 11.46 -7.72 -3.80
N ALA A 167 10.98 -7.58 -5.02
CA ALA A 167 10.83 -6.29 -5.70
C ALA A 167 9.35 -6.10 -6.06
N GLY A 168 8.60 -5.45 -5.17
CA GLY A 168 7.15 -5.36 -5.30
C GLY A 168 6.53 -4.32 -4.39
N GLY A 169 5.34 -4.59 -3.93
CA GLY A 169 4.56 -3.72 -3.05
C GLY A 169 3.43 -4.49 -2.37
N PRO A 170 2.38 -3.84 -1.87
CA PRO A 170 1.27 -4.51 -1.21
C PRO A 170 0.61 -5.60 -2.06
N THR A 171 0.64 -5.42 -3.38
CA THR A 171 0.35 -6.40 -4.42
C THR A 171 1.46 -6.33 -5.44
N ALA A 172 2.09 -7.43 -5.77
CA ALA A 172 3.35 -7.45 -6.51
C ALA A 172 3.31 -6.70 -7.85
N ASN A 173 2.20 -6.77 -8.59
CA ASN A 173 2.08 -6.30 -9.96
C ASN A 173 1.16 -5.09 -10.15
N MET A 174 1.34 -4.08 -9.31
CA MET A 174 0.63 -2.78 -9.46
C MET A 174 1.57 -1.60 -9.73
N TYR A 175 2.83 -1.86 -10.03
CA TYR A 175 3.80 -0.82 -10.33
C TYR A 175 3.63 -0.24 -11.73
N GLY A 176 3.66 1.08 -11.81
CA GLY A 176 3.86 1.80 -13.08
C GLY A 176 2.61 2.10 -13.89
N PHE A 177 1.43 1.72 -13.42
CA PHE A 177 0.17 2.17 -14.00
C PHE A 177 -0.77 2.76 -12.95
N GLU A 178 -1.66 3.64 -13.35
CA GLU A 178 -2.50 4.38 -12.43
C GLU A 178 -3.83 4.81 -13.04
N CYS A 179 -4.80 5.05 -12.18
CA CYS A 179 -6.08 5.65 -12.58
C CYS A 179 -6.03 7.17 -12.39
N GLY A 180 -5.90 7.93 -13.50
CA GLY A 180 -5.87 9.39 -13.47
C GLY A 180 -7.12 10.01 -12.82
N ARG A 181 -8.29 9.35 -12.94
CA ARG A 181 -9.50 9.78 -12.25
C ARG A 181 -9.35 9.74 -10.73
N LYS A 182 -8.78 8.66 -10.17
CA LYS A 182 -8.57 8.54 -8.72
C LYS A 182 -7.63 9.62 -8.20
N LYS A 183 -6.58 9.94 -8.91
CA LYS A 183 -5.66 11.02 -8.54
C LYS A 183 -6.33 12.40 -8.49
N SER A 184 -7.20 12.69 -9.44
CA SER A 184 -7.80 14.03 -9.58
C SER A 184 -9.12 14.20 -8.83
N ARG A 185 -9.95 13.15 -8.73
CA ARG A 185 -11.32 13.22 -8.20
C ARG A 185 -11.55 12.32 -7.00
N GLY A 186 -10.53 11.60 -6.54
CA GLY A 186 -10.64 10.61 -5.47
C GLY A 186 -11.21 9.27 -5.92
N SER A 187 -11.27 8.34 -4.98
CA SER A 187 -11.74 6.97 -5.20
C SER A 187 -13.24 6.93 -5.54
N CYS A 188 -13.61 6.01 -6.43
CA CYS A 188 -15.01 5.77 -6.73
C CYS A 188 -15.73 5.17 -5.51
N GLN A 189 -16.93 5.70 -5.17
CA GLN A 189 -17.70 5.20 -4.03
C GLN A 189 -18.44 3.90 -4.32
N PHE A 190 -18.90 3.71 -5.57
CA PHE A 190 -19.79 2.60 -5.94
C PHE A 190 -19.20 1.67 -6.99
N LYS A 191 -17.88 1.76 -7.24
CA LYS A 191 -17.22 0.95 -8.27
C LYS A 191 -15.84 0.53 -7.82
N ALA A 192 -15.63 -0.78 -7.70
CA ALA A 192 -14.30 -1.36 -7.51
C ALA A 192 -13.45 -1.22 -8.79
N CYS A 193 -12.13 -1.08 -8.61
CA CYS A 193 -11.20 -1.09 -9.73
C CYS A 193 -10.95 -2.50 -10.26
N ILE A 194 -11.00 -3.48 -9.37
CA ILE A 194 -10.82 -4.89 -9.65
C ILE A 194 -12.00 -5.62 -9.02
N GLY A 195 -12.94 -6.05 -9.84
CA GLY A 195 -14.12 -6.80 -9.48
C GLY A 195 -14.25 -8.00 -10.42
N ALA A 196 -15.46 -8.42 -10.78
CA ALA A 196 -15.69 -9.46 -11.78
C ALA A 196 -14.96 -9.15 -13.11
N GLU A 197 -14.80 -7.87 -13.41
CA GLU A 197 -13.98 -7.37 -14.51
C GLU A 197 -13.10 -6.23 -14.00
N VAL A 198 -11.92 -6.06 -14.61
CA VAL A 198 -11.05 -4.92 -14.36
C VAL A 198 -11.66 -3.67 -14.96
N CYS A 199 -11.72 -2.59 -14.17
CA CYS A 199 -12.29 -1.33 -14.62
C CYS A 199 -11.57 -0.80 -15.87
N PRO A 200 -12.27 -0.50 -16.99
CA PRO A 200 -11.63 -0.02 -18.21
C PRO A 200 -10.81 1.28 -18.04
N ALA A 201 -11.12 2.08 -17.02
CA ALA A 201 -10.36 3.30 -16.71
C ALA A 201 -9.02 3.02 -16.02
N LEU A 202 -8.80 1.82 -15.49
CA LEU A 202 -7.54 1.46 -14.81
C LEU A 202 -6.40 1.21 -15.81
N LYS A 203 -6.70 0.58 -16.93
CA LYS A 203 -5.75 0.27 -18.03
C LYS A 203 -4.44 -0.34 -17.49
N PRO A 204 -4.47 -1.57 -16.94
CA PRO A 204 -3.25 -2.22 -16.49
C PRO A 204 -2.20 -2.29 -17.60
N SER A 205 -0.94 -2.07 -17.27
CA SER A 205 0.21 -2.28 -18.15
C SER A 205 1.42 -2.70 -17.31
N HIS A 206 1.95 -3.86 -17.61
CA HIS A 206 3.10 -4.42 -16.90
C HIS A 206 4.44 -4.05 -17.55
N ARG A 207 4.43 -3.27 -18.63
CA ARG A 207 5.66 -2.88 -19.36
C ARG A 207 6.71 -2.25 -18.45
N ARG A 208 6.32 -1.23 -17.69
CA ARG A 208 7.25 -0.52 -16.77
C ARG A 208 7.85 -1.46 -15.73
N GLN A 209 7.05 -2.37 -15.19
CA GLN A 209 7.52 -3.34 -14.19
C GLN A 209 8.46 -4.37 -14.81
N THR A 210 8.14 -4.89 -15.99
CA THR A 210 9.00 -5.80 -16.74
C THR A 210 10.37 -5.18 -17.01
N GLU A 211 10.41 -3.94 -17.50
CA GLU A 211 11.67 -3.24 -17.75
C GLU A 211 12.47 -2.96 -16.48
N LEU A 212 11.81 -2.57 -15.40
CA LEU A 212 12.42 -2.40 -14.09
C LEU A 212 13.07 -3.70 -13.60
N LEU A 213 12.36 -4.82 -13.65
CA LEU A 213 12.87 -6.14 -13.23
C LEU A 213 14.07 -6.57 -14.07
N LYS A 214 14.04 -6.35 -15.38
CA LYS A 214 15.18 -6.59 -16.29
C LYS A 214 16.40 -5.74 -15.93
N LYS A 215 16.21 -4.48 -15.54
CA LYS A 215 17.30 -3.58 -15.11
C LYS A 215 17.88 -4.02 -13.77
N LEU A 216 17.02 -4.31 -12.79
CA LEU A 216 17.45 -4.76 -11.46
C LEU A 216 18.33 -6.02 -11.52
N ARG A 217 17.96 -7.02 -12.32
CA ARG A 217 18.74 -8.26 -12.44
C ARG A 217 20.06 -8.11 -13.21
N ARG A 218 20.28 -6.98 -13.90
CA ARG A 218 21.51 -6.66 -14.61
C ARG A 218 22.48 -5.79 -13.80
N LEU A 219 22.06 -5.32 -12.62
CA LEU A 219 22.93 -4.50 -11.78
C LEU A 219 24.15 -5.31 -11.30
N PRO A 220 25.35 -4.73 -11.33
CA PRO A 220 26.55 -5.35 -10.75
C PRO A 220 26.31 -5.73 -9.28
N GLY A 221 26.69 -6.94 -8.90
CA GLY A 221 26.48 -7.45 -7.53
C GLY A 221 25.13 -8.10 -7.28
N VAL A 222 24.14 -7.92 -8.16
CA VAL A 222 22.84 -8.60 -8.07
C VAL A 222 22.89 -9.91 -8.87
N LYS A 223 22.58 -11.01 -8.20
CA LYS A 223 22.52 -12.37 -8.79
C LYS A 223 21.09 -12.81 -9.08
N LYS A 224 20.17 -12.43 -8.19
CA LYS A 224 18.74 -12.77 -8.27
C LYS A 224 17.90 -11.62 -7.75
N VAL A 225 16.76 -11.41 -8.41
CA VAL A 225 15.70 -10.51 -7.95
C VAL A 225 14.41 -11.34 -7.95
N PHE A 226 13.81 -11.49 -6.80
CA PHE A 226 12.55 -12.22 -6.68
C PHE A 226 11.36 -11.27 -6.61
N VAL A 227 10.21 -11.76 -7.05
CA VAL A 227 8.89 -11.19 -6.82
C VAL A 227 8.17 -12.20 -5.91
N ALA A 228 8.20 -11.92 -4.60
CA ALA A 228 7.71 -12.82 -3.57
C ALA A 228 6.34 -12.42 -3.01
N SER A 229 5.91 -11.19 -3.25
CA SER A 229 4.57 -10.69 -2.94
C SER A 229 3.51 -11.34 -3.83
N GLY A 230 2.25 -11.38 -3.37
CA GLY A 230 1.16 -12.02 -4.12
C GLY A 230 0.79 -11.27 -5.39
N LEU A 231 0.67 -12.00 -6.48
CA LEU A 231 0.28 -11.47 -7.79
C LEU A 231 -1.24 -11.43 -7.97
N ARG A 232 -1.73 -10.35 -8.55
CA ARG A 232 -3.09 -10.26 -9.10
C ARG A 232 -3.06 -10.70 -10.56
N TYR A 233 -3.32 -11.99 -10.77
CA TYR A 233 -3.33 -12.59 -12.11
C TYR A 233 -4.46 -12.02 -13.00
N ASP A 234 -5.56 -11.56 -12.41
CA ASP A 234 -6.62 -10.86 -13.12
C ASP A 234 -6.15 -9.57 -13.80
N LEU A 235 -5.19 -8.84 -13.21
CA LEU A 235 -4.55 -7.69 -13.84
C LEU A 235 -3.64 -8.11 -15.01
N ILE A 236 -2.94 -9.24 -14.89
CA ILE A 236 -2.10 -9.78 -15.96
C ILE A 236 -2.97 -10.17 -17.15
N LEU A 237 -4.08 -10.87 -16.90
CA LEU A 237 -5.03 -11.29 -17.94
C LEU A 237 -5.74 -10.10 -18.61
N ALA A 238 -5.95 -9.00 -17.87
CA ALA A 238 -6.54 -7.78 -18.42
C ALA A 238 -5.55 -6.92 -19.21
N ASP A 239 -4.26 -7.16 -19.10
CA ASP A 239 -3.21 -6.47 -19.86
C ASP A 239 -2.91 -7.24 -21.17
N LEU A 240 -3.69 -6.97 -22.19
CA LEU A 240 -3.60 -7.65 -23.47
C LEU A 240 -2.31 -7.33 -24.25
N SER A 241 -1.59 -6.29 -23.86
CA SER A 241 -0.39 -5.83 -24.57
C SER A 241 0.92 -6.36 -23.98
N ASP A 242 1.03 -6.36 -22.67
CA ASP A 242 2.30 -6.61 -21.97
C ASP A 242 2.19 -7.74 -20.93
N GLY A 243 0.98 -8.25 -20.65
CA GLY A 243 0.74 -9.24 -19.61
C GLY A 243 1.45 -10.57 -19.82
N GLU A 244 1.45 -11.10 -21.04
CA GLU A 244 2.16 -12.34 -21.40
C GLU A 244 3.67 -12.18 -21.24
N ALA A 245 4.25 -11.11 -21.82
CA ALA A 245 5.68 -10.83 -21.70
C ALA A 245 6.13 -10.60 -20.25
N TYR A 246 5.27 -10.02 -19.41
CA TYR A 246 5.52 -9.90 -17.99
C TYR A 246 5.55 -11.27 -17.29
N LEU A 247 4.58 -12.14 -17.60
CA LEU A 247 4.51 -13.47 -17.00
C LEU A 247 5.71 -14.34 -17.42
N GLU A 248 6.15 -14.25 -18.67
CA GLU A 248 7.35 -14.94 -19.17
C GLU A 248 8.62 -14.47 -18.42
N GLU A 249 8.85 -13.15 -18.33
CA GLU A 249 10.00 -12.61 -17.60
C GLU A 249 9.96 -13.04 -16.12
N LEU A 250 8.78 -12.96 -15.50
CA LEU A 250 8.58 -13.36 -14.12
C LEU A 250 8.92 -14.83 -13.90
N ALA A 251 8.34 -15.73 -14.68
CA ALA A 251 8.51 -17.17 -14.56
C ALA A 251 9.95 -17.61 -14.82
N ALA A 252 10.62 -16.99 -15.80
CA ALA A 252 11.99 -17.34 -16.15
C ALA A 252 13.03 -16.85 -15.13
N HIS A 253 12.80 -15.70 -14.45
CA HIS A 253 13.87 -15.00 -13.75
C HIS A 253 13.55 -14.61 -12.31
N HIS A 254 12.27 -14.48 -11.91
CA HIS A 254 11.89 -13.80 -10.69
C HIS A 254 11.10 -14.67 -9.69
N VAL A 255 10.95 -15.96 -9.96
CA VAL A 255 10.31 -16.94 -9.08
C VAL A 255 11.36 -17.71 -8.29
N SER A 256 11.23 -17.74 -6.95
CA SER A 256 12.20 -18.39 -6.06
C SER A 256 11.94 -19.90 -5.84
N GLY A 257 10.97 -20.47 -6.52
CA GLY A 257 10.55 -21.87 -6.39
C GLY A 257 9.06 -22.04 -6.69
N GLN A 258 8.21 -21.26 -6.06
CA GLN A 258 6.76 -21.25 -6.32
C GLN A 258 6.30 -19.83 -6.68
N LEU A 259 5.49 -19.73 -7.73
CA LEU A 259 4.83 -18.48 -8.08
C LEU A 259 3.72 -18.21 -7.05
N LYS A 260 3.81 -17.07 -6.36
CA LYS A 260 2.82 -16.67 -5.39
C LYS A 260 1.72 -15.85 -6.06
N VAL A 261 0.56 -16.45 -6.20
CA VAL A 261 -0.66 -15.79 -6.69
C VAL A 261 -1.62 -15.56 -5.52
N ALA A 262 -2.55 -14.64 -5.69
CA ALA A 262 -3.47 -14.22 -4.63
C ALA A 262 -4.95 -14.49 -4.98
N PRO A 263 -5.37 -15.75 -5.25
CA PRO A 263 -6.77 -16.09 -5.46
C PRO A 263 -7.58 -16.02 -4.17
N GLU A 264 -6.96 -16.33 -3.02
CA GLU A 264 -7.48 -16.44 -1.67
C GLU A 264 -8.43 -17.62 -1.47
N HIS A 265 -9.31 -17.91 -2.42
CA HIS A 265 -10.25 -19.02 -2.38
C HIS A 265 -10.59 -19.54 -3.79
N THR A 266 -11.30 -20.66 -3.90
CA THR A 266 -11.78 -21.26 -5.15
C THR A 266 -13.30 -21.24 -5.29
N GLU A 267 -14.02 -21.08 -4.17
CA GLU A 267 -15.49 -21.09 -4.16
C GLU A 267 -16.07 -19.71 -4.48
N PRO A 268 -16.93 -19.57 -5.53
CA PRO A 268 -17.43 -18.27 -5.98
C PRO A 268 -18.17 -17.48 -4.89
N HIS A 269 -18.95 -18.17 -4.02
CA HIS A 269 -19.68 -17.49 -2.94
C HIS A 269 -18.74 -16.91 -1.89
N VAL A 270 -17.60 -17.54 -1.61
CA VAL A 270 -16.59 -17.04 -0.68
C VAL A 270 -15.83 -15.88 -1.32
N LEU A 271 -15.42 -16.01 -2.59
CA LEU A 271 -14.77 -14.91 -3.34
C LEU A 271 -15.64 -13.66 -3.38
N LYS A 272 -16.95 -13.82 -3.57
CA LYS A 272 -17.91 -12.70 -3.52
C LYS A 272 -17.91 -12.00 -2.16
N LEU A 273 -17.88 -12.76 -1.05
CA LEU A 273 -17.78 -12.18 0.31
C LEU A 273 -16.44 -11.47 0.54
N MET A 274 -15.38 -11.93 -0.08
CA MET A 274 -14.03 -11.35 -0.03
C MET A 274 -13.85 -10.13 -0.95
N ASN A 275 -14.82 -9.80 -1.79
CA ASN A 275 -14.69 -8.85 -2.89
C ASN A 275 -13.50 -9.22 -3.82
N LYS A 276 -13.45 -10.49 -4.19
CA LYS A 276 -12.49 -11.04 -5.17
C LYS A 276 -13.24 -11.48 -6.43
N PRO A 277 -12.62 -11.35 -7.65
CA PRO A 277 -13.19 -11.85 -8.90
C PRO A 277 -13.24 -13.37 -8.97
#